data_0a7b426d1aa5ee1e9ccac3af68ca256e
#
_entry.id   0a7b426d1aa5ee1e9ccac3af68ca256e
#
_cell.length_a   1.000
_cell.length_b   1.000
_cell.length_c   1.000
_cell.angle_alpha   90.00
_cell.angle_beta   90.00
_cell.angle_gamma   90.00
#
_symmetry.space_group_name_H-M   'P 1'
#
loop_
_entity.id
_entity.type
_entity.pdbx_description
1 polymer ?
#
loop_
_entity_poly.entity_id
_entity_poly.type
_entity_poly.pdbx_seq_one_letter_code
_entity_poly.pdbx_strand_id
1 'polypeptide(L)'
;MKRMILFSATALCILQASAQQDNNISAWYQSQVLYNPAAVATGAEDYSIFTNYRSQWLTVPEAGMRTNTLNAEFKIRDGVMGRNSFGVGIAAVNDQTGDASLMTTSVSIPFNYTIALDRNNKFSVGLSPGFYQQSVNRGNQTWENEWNGIGFFSSPNTELSLNSSYATIDLGTGLYYQHTTRNKSTFYAGYALNHLTRQKIAFSFGGDKMYMNMVVQAGADITTKRRDFHVQPSMIYFRTGPTYNFTAGVSFEHTIKEGSEITNINKSNNVTYGVYYRHNDAVVATVGMKIKAIKFGLAFDANYSRLSQATSSVGAVEIYFKSLLYYKKMNHRGKLK
;
A
#
# COMPACT_ATOMS: atom_id res chain seq x y z
N MET A 1 22.01 -45.22 17.07
CA MET A 1 22.37 -44.10 16.16
C MET A 1 21.32 -43.77 15.12
N LYS A 2 20.70 -44.69 14.37
CA LYS A 2 19.66 -44.38 13.37
C LYS A 2 18.40 -43.70 13.93
N ARG A 3 17.96 -43.99 15.17
CA ARG A 3 16.80 -43.37 15.83
C ARG A 3 17.05 -41.92 16.30
N MET A 4 18.30 -41.58 16.66
CA MET A 4 18.66 -40.21 17.02
C MET A 4 18.69 -39.27 15.81
N ILE A 5 19.07 -39.78 14.63
CA ILE A 5 19.11 -38.98 13.38
C ILE A 5 17.69 -38.65 12.91
N LEU A 6 16.73 -39.58 13.11
CA LEU A 6 15.32 -39.31 12.79
C LEU A 6 14.70 -38.24 13.69
N PHE A 7 15.04 -38.20 14.97
CA PHE A 7 14.55 -37.19 15.91
C PHE A 7 15.14 -35.79 15.63
N SER A 8 16.40 -35.73 15.16
CA SER A 8 17.04 -34.47 14.76
C SER A 8 16.49 -33.92 13.45
N ALA A 9 16.07 -34.80 12.53
CA ALA A 9 15.44 -34.37 11.27
C ALA A 9 14.02 -33.81 11.47
N THR A 10 13.27 -34.34 12.43
CA THR A 10 11.90 -33.87 12.74
C THR A 10 11.94 -32.54 13.52
N ALA A 11 12.98 -32.27 14.30
CA ALA A 11 13.14 -31.00 15.02
C ALA A 11 13.53 -29.82 14.12
N LEU A 12 14.07 -30.09 12.90
CA LEU A 12 14.40 -29.01 11.92
C LEU A 12 13.19 -28.57 11.07
N CYS A 13 12.06 -29.24 11.15
CA CYS A 13 10.86 -28.93 10.36
C CYS A 13 9.87 -28.01 11.07
N ILE A 14 10.18 -27.47 12.25
CA ILE A 14 9.38 -26.40 12.86
C ILE A 14 9.84 -25.06 12.27
N LEU A 15 9.72 -24.92 10.96
CA LEU A 15 9.71 -23.60 10.32
C LEU A 15 8.36 -22.98 10.70
N GLN A 16 8.38 -22.02 11.59
CA GLN A 16 7.22 -21.22 11.91
C GLN A 16 6.75 -20.54 10.60
N ALA A 17 5.69 -21.04 10.00
CA ALA A 17 4.99 -20.36 8.92
C ALA A 17 4.27 -19.13 9.54
N SER A 18 4.96 -18.00 9.56
CA SER A 18 4.38 -16.74 9.97
C SER A 18 3.62 -16.14 8.80
N ALA A 19 2.31 -16.36 8.73
CA ALA A 19 1.49 -16.09 7.54
C ALA A 19 0.63 -14.82 7.62
N GLN A 20 0.95 -13.85 8.48
CA GLN A 20 0.23 -12.58 8.48
C GLN A 20 1.05 -11.53 7.73
N GLN A 21 0.68 -11.25 6.49
CA GLN A 21 1.19 -10.12 5.72
C GLN A 21 0.07 -9.13 5.44
N ASP A 22 0.33 -7.85 5.70
CA ASP A 22 -0.49 -6.76 5.20
C ASP A 22 -0.27 -6.60 3.69
N ASN A 23 -1.29 -6.07 3.02
CA ASN A 23 -1.26 -5.85 1.58
C ASN A 23 -0.14 -4.89 1.19
N ASN A 24 0.73 -5.33 0.30
CA ASN A 24 1.86 -4.55 -0.19
C ASN A 24 1.75 -4.37 -1.71
N ILE A 25 1.44 -3.15 -2.15
CA ILE A 25 1.43 -2.80 -3.57
C ILE A 25 2.82 -2.36 -4.02
N SER A 26 3.19 -2.67 -5.25
CA SER A 26 4.50 -2.32 -5.82
C SER A 26 4.61 -0.82 -6.13
N ALA A 27 3.48 -0.19 -6.46
CA ALA A 27 3.39 1.27 -6.67
C ALA A 27 3.10 2.06 -5.38
N TRP A 28 3.53 1.58 -4.21
CA TRP A 28 3.26 2.15 -2.87
C TRP A 28 3.61 3.64 -2.74
N TYR A 29 4.65 4.10 -3.44
CA TYR A 29 5.10 5.49 -3.44
C TYR A 29 4.10 6.46 -4.09
N GLN A 30 3.12 5.95 -4.84
CA GLN A 30 2.03 6.76 -5.41
C GLN A 30 0.91 7.04 -4.39
N SER A 31 0.80 6.22 -3.33
CA SER A 31 -0.26 6.32 -2.33
C SER A 31 0.26 5.98 -0.91
N GLN A 32 1.03 6.88 -0.35
CA GLN A 32 1.65 6.71 0.98
C GLN A 32 0.62 6.66 2.12
N VAL A 33 -0.56 7.25 1.92
CA VAL A 33 -1.65 7.28 2.90
C VAL A 33 -2.17 5.88 3.27
N LEU A 34 -2.06 4.91 2.36
CA LEU A 34 -2.44 3.51 2.64
C LEU A 34 -1.64 2.90 3.79
N TYR A 35 -0.45 3.41 4.04
CA TYR A 35 0.50 2.87 5.02
C TYR A 35 0.76 3.80 6.20
N ASN A 36 0.59 5.11 6.00
CA ASN A 36 0.86 6.12 7.03
C ASN A 36 -0.21 7.22 7.01
N PRO A 37 -1.08 7.28 8.02
CA PRO A 37 -2.13 8.30 8.06
C PRO A 37 -1.59 9.73 8.13
N ALA A 38 -0.39 9.94 8.66
CA ALA A 38 0.21 11.28 8.69
C ALA A 38 0.64 11.79 7.30
N ALA A 39 0.70 10.90 6.29
CA ALA A 39 1.02 11.26 4.91
C ALA A 39 -0.21 11.75 4.12
N VAL A 40 -1.44 11.67 4.68
CA VAL A 40 -2.66 12.09 3.96
C VAL A 40 -2.58 13.55 3.55
N ALA A 41 -2.83 13.84 2.28
CA ALA A 41 -2.86 15.18 1.70
C ALA A 41 -1.60 16.04 1.96
N THR A 42 -0.41 15.41 2.11
CA THR A 42 0.87 16.14 2.27
C THR A 42 1.46 16.60 0.95
N GLY A 43 1.01 16.08 -0.19
CA GLY A 43 1.43 16.45 -1.55
C GLY A 43 1.19 17.93 -1.89
N ALA A 44 1.48 18.33 -3.11
CA ALA A 44 1.26 19.69 -3.59
C ALA A 44 -0.21 19.96 -3.96
N GLU A 45 -0.94 18.91 -4.32
CA GLU A 45 -2.35 18.92 -4.70
C GLU A 45 -3.28 19.24 -3.53
N ASP A 46 -4.46 19.76 -3.84
CA ASP A 46 -5.52 19.99 -2.85
C ASP A 46 -6.45 18.77 -2.73
N TYR A 47 -6.60 18.01 -3.84
CA TYR A 47 -7.35 16.75 -3.88
C TYR A 47 -6.55 15.72 -4.66
N SER A 48 -6.57 14.49 -4.21
CA SER A 48 -6.10 13.36 -5.01
C SER A 48 -7.04 12.16 -4.90
N ILE A 49 -7.18 11.43 -5.98
CA ILE A 49 -7.86 10.14 -6.00
C ILE A 49 -6.90 9.15 -6.62
N PHE A 50 -6.66 8.04 -5.94
CA PHE A 50 -5.80 6.97 -6.38
C PHE A 50 -6.56 5.66 -6.40
N THR A 51 -6.38 4.87 -7.44
CA THR A 51 -6.83 3.48 -7.50
C THR A 51 -5.74 2.60 -8.08
N ASN A 52 -5.66 1.38 -7.58
CA ASN A 52 -4.72 0.37 -8.03
C ASN A 52 -5.40 -1.00 -8.09
N TYR A 53 -5.09 -1.75 -9.13
CA TYR A 53 -5.41 -3.15 -9.27
C TYR A 53 -4.12 -3.94 -9.38
N ARG A 54 -3.91 -4.89 -8.47
CA ARG A 54 -2.78 -5.80 -8.45
C ARG A 54 -3.27 -7.24 -8.61
N SER A 55 -2.63 -7.99 -9.49
CA SER A 55 -2.82 -9.43 -9.62
C SER A 55 -1.48 -10.13 -9.44
N GLN A 56 -1.41 -11.06 -8.49
CA GLN A 56 -0.21 -11.84 -8.18
C GLN A 56 -0.40 -13.31 -8.54
N TRP A 57 0.70 -13.96 -8.90
CA TRP A 57 0.78 -15.39 -9.19
C TRP A 57 -0.20 -15.83 -10.27
N LEU A 58 -0.32 -15.04 -11.33
CA LEU A 58 -1.19 -15.28 -12.49
C LEU A 58 -0.96 -16.64 -13.15
N THR A 59 0.26 -17.19 -13.03
CA THR A 59 0.68 -18.45 -13.64
C THR A 59 0.44 -19.66 -12.75
N VAL A 60 0.02 -19.46 -11.49
CA VAL A 60 -0.26 -20.54 -10.55
C VAL A 60 -1.77 -20.75 -10.52
N PRO A 61 -2.29 -21.90 -11.04
CA PRO A 61 -3.70 -22.18 -10.98
C PRO A 61 -4.21 -22.13 -9.54
N GLU A 62 -5.42 -21.57 -9.36
CA GLU A 62 -6.16 -21.55 -8.10
C GLU A 62 -5.51 -20.77 -6.93
N ALA A 63 -4.23 -20.37 -7.04
CA ALA A 63 -3.52 -19.62 -5.99
C ALA A 63 -3.46 -18.11 -6.22
N GLY A 64 -4.15 -17.58 -7.23
CA GLY A 64 -4.11 -16.17 -7.61
C GLY A 64 -4.56 -15.24 -6.49
N MET A 65 -3.81 -14.15 -6.30
CA MET A 65 -4.16 -13.08 -5.36
C MET A 65 -4.55 -11.83 -6.15
N ARG A 66 -5.60 -11.16 -5.71
CA ARG A 66 -6.10 -9.92 -6.33
C ARG A 66 -6.30 -8.86 -5.26
N THR A 67 -5.62 -7.74 -5.44
CA THR A 67 -5.72 -6.60 -4.53
C THR A 67 -6.25 -5.39 -5.27
N ASN A 68 -7.33 -4.81 -4.75
CA ASN A 68 -7.88 -3.54 -5.22
C ASN A 68 -7.67 -2.49 -4.14
N THR A 69 -7.17 -1.33 -4.51
CA THR A 69 -7.04 -0.21 -3.59
C THR A 69 -7.72 1.04 -4.15
N LEU A 70 -8.35 1.79 -3.28
CA LEU A 70 -8.92 3.09 -3.59
C LEU A 70 -8.63 4.04 -2.44
N ASN A 71 -8.10 5.21 -2.73
CA ASN A 71 -8.05 6.29 -1.76
C ASN A 71 -8.41 7.63 -2.38
N ALA A 72 -9.00 8.48 -1.56
CA ALA A 72 -9.27 9.87 -1.87
C ALA A 72 -8.75 10.73 -0.72
N GLU A 73 -8.06 11.81 -1.06
CA GLU A 73 -7.40 12.69 -0.11
C GLU A 73 -7.82 14.14 -0.37
N PHE A 74 -8.04 14.89 0.70
CA PHE A 74 -8.46 16.27 0.69
C PHE A 74 -7.62 17.10 1.63
N LYS A 75 -7.09 18.24 1.15
CA LYS A 75 -6.32 19.18 1.92
C LYS A 75 -7.12 20.42 2.25
N ILE A 76 -7.26 20.71 3.53
CA ILE A 76 -7.88 21.92 4.06
C ILE A 76 -6.77 22.78 4.62
N ARG A 77 -6.56 23.96 4.06
CA ARG A 77 -5.52 24.90 4.50
C ARG A 77 -6.08 25.84 5.56
N ASP A 78 -5.27 26.12 6.57
CA ASP A 78 -5.62 27.06 7.63
C ASP A 78 -5.49 28.51 7.12
N GLY A 79 -6.63 29.08 6.69
CA GLY A 79 -6.73 30.45 6.17
C GLY A 79 -6.10 30.71 4.80
N VAL A 80 -6.19 31.96 4.34
CA VAL A 80 -5.74 32.39 2.99
C VAL A 80 -4.20 32.34 2.84
N MET A 81 -3.47 32.50 3.93
CA MET A 81 -2.00 32.43 4.00
C MET A 81 -1.49 31.29 4.89
N GLY A 82 -2.37 30.37 5.30
CA GLY A 82 -2.06 29.31 6.25
C GLY A 82 -0.94 28.42 5.75
N ARG A 83 0.13 28.33 6.54
CA ARG A 83 1.22 27.37 6.31
C ARG A 83 0.86 25.99 6.79
N ASN A 84 0.00 25.91 7.81
CA ASN A 84 -0.52 24.67 8.37
C ASN A 84 -1.65 24.14 7.48
N SER A 85 -1.90 22.87 7.56
CA SER A 85 -3.01 22.24 6.84
C SER A 85 -3.57 21.08 7.62
N PHE A 86 -4.85 20.83 7.43
CA PHE A 86 -5.51 19.62 7.86
C PHE A 86 -5.75 18.74 6.62
N GLY A 87 -5.32 17.50 6.69
CA GLY A 87 -5.58 16.50 5.68
C GLY A 87 -6.63 15.52 6.17
N VAL A 88 -7.54 15.13 5.30
CA VAL A 88 -8.50 14.06 5.54
C VAL A 88 -8.63 13.22 4.29
N GLY A 89 -8.90 11.92 4.46
CA GLY A 89 -9.07 11.02 3.34
C GLY A 89 -9.98 9.85 3.65
N ILE A 90 -10.20 9.05 2.63
CA ILE A 90 -10.79 7.71 2.73
C ILE A 90 -9.80 6.78 2.03
N ALA A 91 -9.45 5.68 2.68
CA ALA A 91 -8.60 4.63 2.11
C ALA A 91 -9.32 3.29 2.24
N ALA A 92 -9.46 2.57 1.13
CA ALA A 92 -10.08 1.27 1.07
C ALA A 92 -9.16 0.28 0.36
N VAL A 93 -9.03 -0.90 0.93
CA VAL A 93 -8.29 -2.02 0.35
C VAL A 93 -9.19 -3.25 0.41
N ASN A 94 -9.29 -3.94 -0.72
CA ASN A 94 -9.95 -5.23 -0.82
C ASN A 94 -8.95 -6.22 -1.42
N ASP A 95 -8.64 -7.28 -0.68
CA ASP A 95 -7.72 -8.32 -1.06
C ASP A 95 -8.40 -9.67 -1.07
N GLN A 96 -8.22 -10.42 -2.14
CA GLN A 96 -8.72 -11.78 -2.29
C GLN A 96 -7.56 -12.72 -2.51
N THR A 97 -7.45 -13.76 -1.68
CA THR A 97 -6.32 -14.68 -1.67
C THR A 97 -6.77 -16.13 -1.76
N GLY A 98 -6.18 -16.87 -2.69
CA GLY A 98 -6.27 -18.34 -2.80
C GLY A 98 -7.67 -18.87 -3.13
N ASP A 99 -7.78 -20.21 -3.19
CA ASP A 99 -8.98 -20.96 -3.56
C ASP A 99 -10.13 -20.78 -2.61
N ALA A 100 -9.82 -20.71 -1.31
CA ALA A 100 -10.80 -20.44 -0.27
C ALA A 100 -11.42 -19.06 -0.40
N SER A 101 -10.97 -18.26 -1.39
CA SER A 101 -11.40 -16.88 -1.58
C SER A 101 -11.39 -16.11 -0.26
N LEU A 102 -10.28 -16.24 0.51
CA LEU A 102 -10.09 -15.43 1.70
C LEU A 102 -10.10 -13.96 1.29
N MET A 103 -11.17 -13.27 1.64
CA MET A 103 -11.36 -11.87 1.32
C MET A 103 -11.07 -11.03 2.55
N THR A 104 -10.14 -10.09 2.41
CA THR A 104 -9.83 -9.08 3.41
C THR A 104 -10.27 -7.73 2.89
N THR A 105 -11.14 -7.06 3.61
CA THR A 105 -11.60 -5.69 3.29
C THR A 105 -11.25 -4.77 4.45
N SER A 106 -10.49 -3.72 4.17
CA SER A 106 -10.23 -2.65 5.12
C SER A 106 -10.67 -1.31 4.55
N VAL A 107 -11.36 -0.53 5.37
CA VAL A 107 -11.76 0.84 5.04
C VAL A 107 -11.37 1.73 6.21
N SER A 108 -10.64 2.78 5.96
CA SER A 108 -10.19 3.71 6.98
C SER A 108 -10.39 5.17 6.57
N ILE A 109 -10.46 6.04 7.57
CA ILE A 109 -10.59 7.49 7.40
C ILE A 109 -9.35 8.15 7.99
N PRO A 110 -8.23 8.17 7.25
CA PRO A 110 -7.02 8.84 7.69
C PRO A 110 -7.25 10.36 7.77
N PHE A 111 -6.75 10.95 8.83
CA PHE A 111 -6.68 12.40 8.97
C PHE A 111 -5.38 12.81 9.63
N ASN A 112 -4.86 13.97 9.28
CA ASN A 112 -3.65 14.52 9.87
C ASN A 112 -3.75 16.02 10.12
N TYR A 113 -2.88 16.49 10.98
CA TYR A 113 -2.57 17.90 11.10
C TYR A 113 -1.10 18.13 10.76
N THR A 114 -0.86 18.96 9.76
CA THR A 114 0.49 19.34 9.27
C THR A 114 0.85 20.73 9.78
N ILE A 115 1.92 20.80 10.55
CA ILE A 115 2.51 22.03 11.10
C ILE A 115 3.70 22.41 10.22
N ALA A 116 3.69 23.62 9.70
CA ALA A 116 4.88 24.19 9.06
C ALA A 116 5.80 24.76 10.14
N LEU A 117 6.88 24.06 10.45
CA LEU A 117 7.89 24.49 11.41
C LEU A 117 8.60 25.75 10.91
N ASP A 118 8.87 25.80 9.62
CA ASP A 118 9.39 26.95 8.90
C ASP A 118 8.95 26.94 7.42
N ARG A 119 9.63 27.69 6.54
CA ARG A 119 9.32 27.75 5.10
C ARG A 119 9.64 26.45 4.36
N ASN A 120 10.55 25.66 4.89
CA ASN A 120 11.13 24.48 4.25
C ASN A 120 10.73 23.18 4.93
N ASN A 121 10.37 23.24 6.22
CA ASN A 121 10.16 22.09 7.08
C ASN A 121 8.70 21.97 7.50
N LYS A 122 8.12 20.80 7.32
CA LYS A 122 6.76 20.45 7.75
C LYS A 122 6.79 19.16 8.55
N PHE A 123 5.98 19.13 9.58
CA PHE A 123 5.79 17.95 10.41
C PHE A 123 4.30 17.63 10.52
N SER A 124 3.92 16.38 10.33
CA SER A 124 2.53 15.94 10.37
C SER A 124 2.35 14.83 11.38
N VAL A 125 1.25 14.88 12.10
CA VAL A 125 0.76 13.80 12.98
C VAL A 125 -0.58 13.35 12.46
N GLY A 126 -0.79 12.04 12.36
CA GLY A 126 -2.01 11.48 11.77
C GLY A 126 -2.59 10.35 12.59
N LEU A 127 -3.90 10.16 12.43
CA LEU A 127 -4.68 9.05 12.94
C LEU A 127 -5.54 8.48 11.83
N SER A 128 -5.85 7.20 11.94
CA SER A 128 -6.68 6.49 10.96
C SER A 128 -7.60 5.49 11.67
N PRO A 129 -8.78 5.91 12.14
CA PRO A 129 -9.80 4.96 12.52
C PRO A 129 -10.30 4.23 11.28
N GLY A 130 -10.61 2.95 11.43
CA GLY A 130 -11.01 2.11 10.32
C GLY A 130 -11.83 0.92 10.72
N PHE A 131 -12.30 0.23 9.70
CA PHE A 131 -13.03 -1.02 9.76
C PHE A 131 -12.23 -2.07 9.02
N TYR A 132 -12.12 -3.24 9.61
CA TYR A 132 -11.41 -4.40 9.05
C TYR A 132 -12.32 -5.61 9.09
N GLN A 133 -12.47 -6.27 7.95
CA GLN A 133 -13.28 -7.48 7.81
C GLN A 133 -12.50 -8.54 7.07
N GLN A 134 -12.58 -9.77 7.56
CA GLN A 134 -12.17 -10.95 6.81
C GLN A 134 -13.33 -11.90 6.64
N SER A 135 -13.40 -12.53 5.46
CA SER A 135 -14.40 -13.55 5.15
C SER A 135 -13.79 -14.66 4.31
N VAL A 136 -14.30 -15.87 4.47
CA VAL A 136 -13.91 -17.07 3.72
C VAL A 136 -15.14 -17.62 3.02
N ASN A 137 -15.03 -17.87 1.73
CA ASN A 137 -16.11 -18.56 1.00
C ASN A 137 -15.96 -20.07 1.16
N ARG A 138 -16.80 -20.66 2.01
CA ARG A 138 -16.78 -22.08 2.30
C ARG A 138 -17.52 -22.95 1.27
N GLY A 139 -18.38 -22.32 0.47
CA GLY A 139 -19.20 -23.06 -0.50
C GLY A 139 -18.40 -23.73 -1.63
N ASN A 140 -17.17 -23.27 -1.84
CA ASN A 140 -16.25 -23.82 -2.85
C ASN A 140 -15.18 -24.75 -2.24
N GLN A 141 -15.21 -25.00 -0.93
CA GLN A 141 -14.22 -25.86 -0.27
C GLN A 141 -14.74 -27.28 -0.20
N THR A 142 -13.87 -28.22 -0.53
CA THR A 142 -14.10 -29.65 -0.34
C THR A 142 -13.16 -30.19 0.73
N TRP A 143 -13.70 -31.02 1.61
CA TRP A 143 -12.97 -31.52 2.77
C TRP A 143 -12.72 -33.02 2.63
N GLU A 144 -11.64 -33.53 3.23
CA GLU A 144 -11.27 -34.95 3.13
C GLU A 144 -12.39 -35.88 3.62
N ASN A 145 -13.13 -35.49 4.65
CA ASN A 145 -14.26 -36.28 5.19
C ASN A 145 -15.52 -36.23 4.31
N GLU A 146 -15.57 -35.40 3.28
CA GLU A 146 -16.62 -35.39 2.26
C GLU A 146 -16.32 -36.33 1.11
N TRP A 147 -15.12 -36.91 1.04
CA TRP A 147 -14.73 -37.86 0.01
C TRP A 147 -15.15 -39.25 0.40
N ASN A 148 -16.03 -39.90 -0.40
CA ASN A 148 -16.53 -41.27 -0.18
C ASN A 148 -15.85 -42.36 -1.02
N GLY A 149 -14.74 -42.02 -1.69
CA GLY A 149 -14.04 -42.94 -2.61
C GLY A 149 -14.47 -42.82 -4.09
N ILE A 150 -15.55 -42.09 -4.38
CA ILE A 150 -16.08 -41.90 -5.74
C ILE A 150 -16.23 -40.40 -6.05
N GLY A 151 -16.60 -39.57 -5.06
CA GLY A 151 -16.82 -38.15 -5.21
C GLY A 151 -16.96 -37.44 -3.85
N PHE A 152 -17.03 -36.10 -3.91
CA PHE A 152 -17.28 -35.28 -2.73
C PHE A 152 -18.78 -35.13 -2.51
N PHE A 153 -19.24 -35.44 -1.29
CA PHE A 153 -20.63 -35.31 -0.87
C PHE A 153 -20.72 -34.41 0.35
N SER A 154 -21.66 -33.51 0.34
CA SER A 154 -21.91 -32.61 1.45
C SER A 154 -22.20 -33.40 2.74
N SER A 155 -21.29 -33.36 3.69
CA SER A 155 -21.45 -33.97 5.03
C SER A 155 -21.63 -32.86 6.06
N PRO A 156 -22.43 -33.08 7.14
CA PRO A 156 -22.50 -32.12 8.24
C PRO A 156 -21.11 -32.06 8.93
N ASN A 157 -20.39 -31.03 8.61
CA ASN A 157 -19.00 -30.87 9.01
C ASN A 157 -18.89 -30.01 10.27
N THR A 158 -18.12 -30.47 11.25
CA THR A 158 -17.83 -29.72 12.48
C THR A 158 -17.06 -28.43 12.14
N GLU A 159 -16.33 -28.43 11.03
CA GLU A 159 -15.57 -27.28 10.52
C GLU A 159 -16.45 -26.18 9.90
N LEU A 160 -17.67 -26.53 9.44
CA LEU A 160 -18.69 -25.58 9.03
C LEU A 160 -19.24 -24.73 10.18
N SER A 161 -18.99 -25.12 11.43
CA SER A 161 -19.41 -24.36 12.62
C SER A 161 -18.53 -23.14 12.90
N LEU A 162 -17.36 -23.02 12.23
CA LEU A 162 -16.51 -21.86 12.37
C LEU A 162 -17.14 -20.63 11.67
N ASN A 163 -16.92 -19.45 12.22
CA ASN A 163 -17.40 -18.21 11.61
C ASN A 163 -16.85 -18.07 10.18
N SER A 164 -17.72 -17.84 9.21
CA SER A 164 -17.34 -17.58 7.82
C SER A 164 -16.82 -16.15 7.60
N SER A 165 -17.09 -15.24 8.53
CA SER A 165 -16.62 -13.88 8.50
C SER A 165 -16.54 -13.28 9.90
N TYR A 166 -15.65 -12.32 10.07
CA TYR A 166 -15.61 -11.44 11.23
C TYR A 166 -15.27 -10.02 10.80
N ALA A 167 -15.74 -9.07 11.60
CA ALA A 167 -15.52 -7.66 11.38
C ALA A 167 -15.12 -6.97 12.68
N THR A 168 -14.27 -5.96 12.57
CA THR A 168 -13.71 -5.28 13.74
C THR A 168 -13.29 -3.85 13.43
N ILE A 169 -13.14 -3.04 14.49
CA ILE A 169 -12.63 -1.68 14.38
C ILE A 169 -11.11 -1.74 14.43
N ASP A 170 -10.46 -1.01 13.56
CA ASP A 170 -9.02 -0.83 13.51
C ASP A 170 -8.62 0.62 13.78
N LEU A 171 -7.39 0.82 14.23
CA LEU A 171 -6.82 2.13 14.48
C LEU A 171 -5.36 2.17 14.04
N GLY A 172 -5.01 3.17 13.25
CA GLY A 172 -3.64 3.49 12.89
C GLY A 172 -3.22 4.87 13.37
N THR A 173 -1.92 5.09 13.56
CA THR A 173 -1.32 6.39 13.86
C THR A 173 -0.03 6.56 13.10
N GLY A 174 0.39 7.79 12.89
CA GLY A 174 1.62 8.06 12.17
C GLY A 174 2.22 9.43 12.42
N LEU A 175 3.48 9.52 12.05
CA LEU A 175 4.30 10.73 12.01
C LEU A 175 4.87 10.86 10.61
N TYR A 176 4.96 12.07 10.10
CA TYR A 176 5.54 12.33 8.79
C TYR A 176 6.27 13.67 8.79
N TYR A 177 7.50 13.67 8.32
CA TYR A 177 8.34 14.85 8.17
C TYR A 177 8.67 15.08 6.71
N GLN A 178 8.63 16.35 6.28
CA GLN A 178 8.95 16.77 4.94
C GLN A 178 9.84 18.00 4.96
N HIS A 179 10.95 17.93 4.22
CA HIS A 179 11.87 19.04 3.99
C HIS A 179 11.92 19.39 2.51
N THR A 180 11.65 20.64 2.16
CA THR A 180 11.74 21.13 0.78
C THR A 180 12.86 22.15 0.66
N THR A 181 13.85 21.85 -0.16
CA THR A 181 15.00 22.74 -0.39
C THR A 181 14.63 23.95 -1.25
N ARG A 182 15.53 24.95 -1.30
CA ARG A 182 15.39 26.10 -2.20
C ARG A 182 15.29 25.71 -3.68
N ASN A 183 15.93 24.61 -4.06
CA ASN A 183 15.90 24.07 -5.43
C ASN A 183 14.64 23.23 -5.73
N LYS A 184 13.61 23.29 -4.85
CA LYS A 184 12.35 22.55 -4.96
C LYS A 184 12.52 21.02 -4.80
N SER A 185 13.71 20.51 -4.43
CA SER A 185 13.85 19.12 -4.05
C SER A 185 13.18 18.86 -2.70
N THR A 186 12.45 17.78 -2.59
CA THR A 186 11.70 17.41 -1.39
C THR A 186 12.20 16.09 -0.83
N PHE A 187 12.48 16.05 0.46
CA PHE A 187 12.86 14.85 1.21
C PHE A 187 11.74 14.55 2.21
N TYR A 188 11.45 13.29 2.42
CA TYR A 188 10.46 12.90 3.41
C TYR A 188 10.88 11.66 4.19
N ALA A 189 10.39 11.58 5.41
CA ALA A 189 10.48 10.40 6.26
C ALA A 189 9.19 10.25 7.07
N GLY A 190 8.74 9.02 7.24
CA GLY A 190 7.52 8.71 7.96
C GLY A 190 7.65 7.45 8.80
N TYR A 191 6.91 7.43 9.90
CA TYR A 191 6.76 6.29 10.78
C TYR A 191 5.28 6.11 11.10
N ALA A 192 4.79 4.89 11.01
CA ALA A 192 3.41 4.59 11.35
C ALA A 192 3.28 3.28 12.11
N LEU A 193 2.23 3.18 12.91
CA LEU A 193 1.78 1.98 13.59
C LEU A 193 0.32 1.75 13.22
N ASN A 194 0.05 0.67 12.53
CA ASN A 194 -1.30 0.23 12.17
C ASN A 194 -1.70 -0.98 13.03
N HIS A 195 -2.99 -1.28 13.07
CA HIS A 195 -3.56 -2.38 13.87
C HIS A 195 -3.28 -2.24 15.38
N LEU A 196 -3.37 -1.00 15.90
CA LEU A 196 -3.14 -0.71 17.33
C LEU A 196 -4.12 -1.42 18.24
N THR A 197 -5.32 -1.69 17.79
CA THR A 197 -6.39 -2.38 18.51
C THR A 197 -6.08 -3.85 18.76
N ARG A 198 -5.13 -4.44 18.00
CA ARG A 198 -4.72 -5.85 18.10
C ARG A 198 -5.92 -6.79 18.26
N GLN A 199 -6.90 -6.63 17.37
CA GLN A 199 -8.17 -7.35 17.42
C GLN A 199 -7.96 -8.87 17.37
N LYS A 200 -8.94 -9.59 17.95
CA LYS A 200 -8.95 -11.05 17.91
C LYS A 200 -9.31 -11.52 16.50
N ILE A 201 -8.59 -12.52 16.00
CA ILE A 201 -8.90 -13.21 14.74
C ILE A 201 -9.96 -14.26 15.05
N ALA A 202 -11.19 -14.03 14.59
CA ALA A 202 -12.35 -14.82 15.01
C ALA A 202 -12.56 -16.10 14.19
N PHE A 203 -11.65 -16.47 13.28
CA PHE A 203 -11.68 -17.77 12.62
C PHE A 203 -11.11 -18.91 13.47
N SER A 204 -10.35 -18.59 14.50
CA SER A 204 -9.69 -19.56 15.37
C SER A 204 -10.35 -19.63 16.74
N PHE A 205 -10.53 -20.83 17.26
CA PHE A 205 -10.94 -21.05 18.66
C PHE A 205 -9.84 -20.64 19.66
N GLY A 206 -8.58 -20.44 19.18
CA GLY A 206 -7.41 -20.15 20.01
C GLY A 206 -7.32 -18.71 20.53
N GLY A 207 -8.15 -17.79 20.04
CA GLY A 207 -8.12 -16.40 20.48
C GLY A 207 -6.89 -15.62 19.99
N ASP A 208 -6.35 -15.99 18.83
CA ASP A 208 -5.23 -15.30 18.20
C ASP A 208 -5.54 -13.82 17.97
N LYS A 209 -4.52 -12.98 18.12
CA LYS A 209 -4.63 -11.54 17.93
C LYS A 209 -3.84 -11.11 16.70
N MET A 210 -4.38 -10.12 15.98
CA MET A 210 -3.66 -9.46 14.92
C MET A 210 -2.40 -8.77 15.45
N TYR A 211 -1.30 -8.89 14.73
CA TYR A 211 -0.08 -8.17 15.06
C TYR A 211 -0.20 -6.70 14.65
N MET A 212 0.42 -5.83 15.45
CA MET A 212 0.65 -4.45 15.01
C MET A 212 1.59 -4.46 13.79
N ASN A 213 1.29 -3.60 12.83
CA ASN A 213 2.15 -3.36 11.68
C ASN A 213 2.90 -2.04 11.86
N MET A 214 4.20 -2.13 12.01
CA MET A 214 5.13 -1.01 12.03
C MET A 214 5.57 -0.69 10.60
N VAL A 215 5.42 0.56 10.19
CA VAL A 215 5.82 1.04 8.86
C VAL A 215 6.85 2.16 9.00
N VAL A 216 7.96 2.03 8.29
CA VAL A 216 8.96 3.09 8.12
C VAL A 216 9.06 3.39 6.63
N GLN A 217 8.91 4.65 6.26
CA GLN A 217 9.02 5.08 4.86
C GLN A 217 9.94 6.30 4.76
N ALA A 218 10.73 6.36 3.70
CA ALA A 218 11.56 7.51 3.39
C ALA A 218 11.77 7.64 1.87
N GLY A 219 12.04 8.83 1.43
CA GLY A 219 12.37 9.09 0.03
C GLY A 219 12.64 10.55 -0.25
N ALA A 220 12.88 10.81 -1.52
CA ALA A 220 13.12 12.15 -2.00
C ALA A 220 12.58 12.34 -3.43
N ASP A 221 12.24 13.57 -3.75
CA ASP A 221 12.07 14.07 -5.12
C ASP A 221 13.16 15.08 -5.37
N ILE A 222 14.20 14.70 -6.10
CA ILE A 222 15.38 15.50 -6.33
C ILE A 222 15.31 16.14 -7.71
N THR A 223 15.09 17.45 -7.73
CA THR A 223 15.18 18.24 -8.97
C THR A 223 16.64 18.36 -9.39
N THR A 224 17.00 17.86 -10.57
CA THR A 224 18.35 17.95 -11.11
C THR A 224 18.63 19.34 -11.69
N LYS A 225 19.87 19.60 -12.12
CA LYS A 225 20.23 20.85 -12.82
C LYS A 225 19.41 21.04 -14.09
N ARG A 226 19.03 19.96 -14.75
CA ARG A 226 18.00 19.92 -15.78
C ARG A 226 16.66 19.89 -15.07
N ARG A 227 15.92 20.98 -15.07
CA ARG A 227 14.62 21.11 -14.39
C ARG A 227 13.55 20.16 -14.93
N ASP A 228 13.78 19.59 -16.08
CA ASP A 228 12.94 18.60 -16.76
C ASP A 228 13.14 17.17 -16.28
N PHE A 229 14.15 16.93 -15.40
CA PHE A 229 14.49 15.58 -14.92
C PHE A 229 14.58 15.52 -13.40
N HIS A 230 13.80 14.60 -12.83
CA HIS A 230 13.74 14.34 -11.40
C HIS A 230 14.20 12.92 -11.08
N VAL A 231 14.92 12.77 -9.98
CA VAL A 231 15.34 11.48 -9.43
C VAL A 231 14.60 11.26 -8.11
N GLN A 232 13.85 10.17 -8.01
CA GLN A 232 12.95 9.89 -6.90
C GLN A 232 13.32 8.56 -6.20
N PRO A 233 14.41 8.53 -5.40
CA PRO A 233 14.70 7.39 -4.54
C PRO A 233 13.64 7.26 -3.45
N SER A 234 13.23 6.03 -3.15
CA SER A 234 12.28 5.78 -2.06
C SER A 234 12.43 4.38 -1.48
N MET A 235 12.09 4.25 -0.21
CA MET A 235 12.09 2.99 0.51
C MET A 235 10.90 2.89 1.46
N ILE A 236 10.45 1.66 1.68
CA ILE A 236 9.46 1.32 2.69
C ILE A 236 9.86 0.02 3.39
N TYR A 237 9.68 0.00 4.70
CA TYR A 237 9.91 -1.15 5.55
C TYR A 237 8.65 -1.42 6.37
N PHE A 238 8.21 -2.67 6.36
CA PHE A 238 7.10 -3.18 7.16
C PHE A 238 7.59 -4.21 8.15
N ARG A 239 7.04 -4.20 9.35
CA ARG A 239 7.20 -5.27 10.32
C ARG A 239 5.86 -5.60 10.96
N THR A 240 5.36 -6.80 10.69
CA THR A 240 4.11 -7.32 11.24
C THR A 240 4.44 -8.57 12.06
N GLY A 241 4.54 -8.40 13.38
CA GLY A 241 4.98 -9.48 14.28
C GLY A 241 6.38 -10.01 13.94
N PRO A 242 6.51 -11.31 13.62
CA PRO A 242 7.79 -11.93 13.26
C PRO A 242 8.22 -11.66 11.82
N THR A 243 7.29 -11.27 10.93
CA THR A 243 7.57 -11.03 9.51
C THR A 243 8.01 -9.61 9.24
N TYR A 244 8.83 -9.44 8.23
CA TYR A 244 9.20 -8.12 7.72
C TYR A 244 9.25 -8.12 6.19
N ASN A 245 9.04 -6.95 5.61
CA ASN A 245 9.20 -6.70 4.20
C ASN A 245 9.95 -5.38 4.02
N PHE A 246 10.91 -5.36 3.12
CA PHE A 246 11.69 -4.18 2.77
C PHE A 246 11.69 -3.99 1.27
N THR A 247 11.29 -2.83 0.80
CA THR A 247 11.33 -2.45 -0.61
C THR A 247 12.06 -1.12 -0.75
N ALA A 248 13.05 -1.04 -1.60
CA ALA A 248 13.77 0.19 -1.92
C ALA A 248 14.09 0.26 -3.41
N GLY A 249 14.16 1.46 -3.94
CA GLY A 249 14.48 1.67 -5.34
C GLY A 249 14.50 3.13 -5.73
N VAL A 250 14.51 3.34 -7.03
CA VAL A 250 14.53 4.67 -7.61
C VAL A 250 13.60 4.73 -8.83
N SER A 251 12.85 5.81 -8.93
CA SER A 251 12.18 6.19 -10.16
C SER A 251 12.75 7.50 -10.70
N PHE A 252 12.62 7.65 -11.99
CA PHE A 252 13.06 8.81 -12.75
C PHE A 252 11.84 9.41 -13.42
N GLU A 253 11.62 10.70 -13.24
CA GLU A 253 10.54 11.43 -13.90
C GLU A 253 11.14 12.42 -14.91
N HIS A 254 10.73 12.30 -16.17
CA HIS A 254 11.14 13.17 -17.25
C HIS A 254 9.95 14.00 -17.71
N THR A 255 10.09 15.33 -17.70
CA THR A 255 9.07 16.26 -18.20
C THR A 255 9.18 16.41 -19.71
N ILE A 256 8.19 15.91 -20.45
CA ILE A 256 8.13 16.02 -21.92
C ILE A 256 7.60 17.38 -22.33
N LYS A 257 6.64 17.91 -21.57
CA LYS A 257 6.03 19.22 -21.80
C LYS A 257 5.95 19.97 -20.51
N GLU A 258 6.61 21.13 -20.46
CA GLU A 258 6.55 22.01 -19.29
C GLU A 258 5.15 22.61 -19.13
N GLY A 259 4.72 22.71 -17.89
CA GLY A 259 3.49 23.43 -17.52
C GLY A 259 3.77 24.93 -17.36
N SER A 260 2.72 25.75 -17.46
CA SER A 260 2.84 27.18 -17.16
C SER A 260 2.85 27.39 -15.64
N GLU A 261 3.97 27.83 -15.09
CA GLU A 261 4.11 28.14 -13.65
C GLU A 261 3.26 29.35 -13.21
N ILE A 262 3.01 30.31 -14.12
CA ILE A 262 2.33 31.58 -13.80
C ILE A 262 0.83 31.46 -13.93
N THR A 263 0.34 30.87 -15.03
CA THR A 263 -1.10 30.84 -15.34
C THR A 263 -1.77 29.55 -14.90
N ASN A 264 -1.01 28.47 -14.64
CA ASN A 264 -1.50 27.13 -14.32
C ASN A 264 -2.50 26.56 -15.37
N ILE A 265 -2.60 27.18 -16.54
CA ILE A 265 -3.50 26.76 -17.62
C ILE A 265 -2.94 25.52 -18.31
N ASN A 266 -1.63 25.50 -18.57
CA ASN A 266 -0.96 24.34 -19.13
C ASN A 266 -0.28 23.54 -18.02
N LYS A 267 -0.73 22.32 -17.77
CA LYS A 267 -0.11 21.39 -16.84
C LYS A 267 0.98 20.59 -17.57
N SER A 268 2.03 20.19 -16.83
CA SER A 268 3.12 19.38 -17.38
C SER A 268 2.66 17.98 -17.79
N ASN A 269 3.30 17.43 -18.83
CA ASN A 269 3.22 16.02 -19.15
C ASN A 269 4.58 15.37 -18.85
N ASN A 270 4.57 14.30 -18.08
CA ASN A 270 5.78 13.65 -17.62
C ASN A 270 5.70 12.14 -17.89
N VAL A 271 6.84 11.53 -18.14
CA VAL A 271 7.01 10.06 -18.15
C VAL A 271 7.83 9.69 -16.94
N THR A 272 7.43 8.61 -16.26
CA THR A 272 8.11 8.07 -15.08
C THR A 272 8.49 6.63 -15.37
N TYR A 273 9.70 6.23 -15.02
CA TYR A 273 10.15 4.83 -15.04
C TYR A 273 11.02 4.56 -13.84
N GLY A 274 11.00 3.33 -13.32
CA GLY A 274 11.72 3.03 -12.09
C GLY A 274 11.99 1.55 -11.91
N VAL A 275 12.92 1.27 -11.00
CA VAL A 275 13.26 -0.08 -10.57
C VAL A 275 13.34 -0.10 -9.05
N TYR A 276 12.71 -1.13 -8.45
CA TYR A 276 12.70 -1.36 -7.02
C TYR A 276 13.11 -2.79 -6.71
N TYR A 277 13.83 -2.94 -5.63
CA TYR A 277 14.22 -4.22 -5.07
C TYR A 277 13.36 -4.51 -3.84
N ARG A 278 12.64 -5.63 -3.86
CA ARG A 278 11.90 -6.16 -2.71
C ARG A 278 12.69 -7.32 -2.14
N HIS A 279 13.10 -7.15 -0.88
CA HIS A 279 13.99 -8.09 -0.22
C HIS A 279 13.40 -9.49 -0.17
N ASN A 280 14.20 -10.48 -0.61
CA ASN A 280 13.86 -11.92 -0.67
C ASN A 280 12.58 -12.26 -1.47
N ASP A 281 12.13 -11.39 -2.39
CA ASP A 281 10.91 -11.63 -3.14
C ASP A 281 11.08 -11.32 -4.63
N ALA A 282 11.20 -10.05 -5.02
CA ALA A 282 11.12 -9.65 -6.42
C ALA A 282 11.95 -8.41 -6.76
N VAL A 283 12.25 -8.28 -8.04
CA VAL A 283 12.64 -6.99 -8.64
C VAL A 283 11.41 -6.42 -9.35
N VAL A 284 11.10 -5.18 -9.09
CA VAL A 284 9.92 -4.49 -9.61
C VAL A 284 10.36 -3.47 -10.65
N ALA A 285 9.83 -3.57 -11.86
CA ALA A 285 9.95 -2.56 -12.90
C ALA A 285 8.67 -1.74 -12.97
N THR A 286 8.78 -0.42 -13.07
CA THR A 286 7.62 0.47 -13.14
C THR A 286 7.73 1.42 -14.32
N VAL A 287 6.61 1.71 -14.97
CA VAL A 287 6.49 2.72 -16.01
C VAL A 287 5.18 3.48 -15.81
N GLY A 288 5.20 4.77 -16.00
CA GLY A 288 4.02 5.60 -15.85
C GLY A 288 4.07 6.86 -16.69
N MET A 289 2.93 7.47 -16.86
CA MET A 289 2.78 8.74 -17.56
C MET A 289 1.85 9.66 -16.80
N LYS A 290 2.19 10.93 -16.74
CA LYS A 290 1.31 12.00 -16.26
C LYS A 290 0.91 12.86 -17.44
N ILE A 291 -0.39 12.96 -17.67
CA ILE A 291 -0.99 13.85 -18.67
C ILE A 291 -1.86 14.85 -17.90
N LYS A 292 -1.40 16.10 -17.86
CA LYS A 292 -2.09 17.17 -17.10
C LYS A 292 -2.27 16.83 -15.61
N ALA A 293 -3.50 16.46 -15.22
CA ALA A 293 -3.88 16.16 -13.84
C ALA A 293 -3.96 14.66 -13.55
N ILE A 294 -3.72 13.82 -14.53
CA ILE A 294 -3.92 12.38 -14.44
C ILE A 294 -2.57 11.70 -14.56
N LYS A 295 -2.25 10.82 -13.62
CA LYS A 295 -1.14 9.87 -13.69
C LYS A 295 -1.73 8.47 -13.86
N PHE A 296 -1.14 7.67 -14.71
CA PHE A 296 -1.41 6.25 -14.83
C PHE A 296 -0.11 5.49 -15.06
N GLY A 297 -0.07 4.25 -14.68
CA GLY A 297 1.13 3.45 -14.89
C GLY A 297 0.93 1.98 -14.58
N LEU A 298 1.99 1.25 -14.87
CA LEU A 298 2.10 -0.20 -14.72
C LEU A 298 3.29 -0.50 -13.83
N ALA A 299 3.17 -1.57 -13.03
CA ALA A 299 4.30 -2.17 -12.35
C ALA A 299 4.30 -3.68 -12.64
N PHE A 300 5.49 -4.23 -12.80
CA PHE A 300 5.72 -5.64 -13.04
C PHE A 300 6.73 -6.17 -12.03
N ASP A 301 6.35 -7.20 -11.29
CA ASP A 301 7.20 -7.87 -10.31
C ASP A 301 7.80 -9.13 -10.93
N ALA A 302 9.12 -9.20 -11.02
CA ALA A 302 9.86 -10.39 -11.42
C ALA A 302 10.38 -11.09 -10.17
N ASN A 303 9.80 -12.24 -9.80
CA ASN A 303 10.20 -13.01 -8.64
C ASN A 303 11.56 -13.69 -8.87
N TYR A 304 12.48 -13.53 -7.90
CA TYR A 304 13.73 -14.26 -7.84
C TYR A 304 13.81 -15.19 -6.61
N SER A 305 12.81 -15.13 -5.74
CA SER A 305 12.70 -16.01 -4.56
C SER A 305 12.46 -17.48 -4.96
N ARG A 306 12.37 -18.36 -3.96
CA ARG A 306 12.03 -19.79 -4.20
C ARG A 306 10.69 -19.98 -4.92
N LEU A 307 9.81 -19.00 -4.87
CA LEU A 307 8.54 -18.98 -5.60
C LEU A 307 8.74 -18.86 -7.12
N SER A 308 9.90 -18.41 -7.60
CA SER A 308 10.18 -18.25 -9.04
C SER A 308 9.98 -19.53 -9.84
N GLN A 309 10.21 -20.71 -9.24
CA GLN A 309 9.98 -21.99 -9.89
C GLN A 309 8.48 -22.27 -10.11
N ALA A 310 7.64 -21.93 -9.14
CA ALA A 310 6.19 -22.13 -9.22
C ALA A 310 5.51 -21.05 -10.09
N THR A 311 6.02 -19.82 -10.07
CA THR A 311 5.44 -18.66 -10.76
C THR A 311 6.04 -18.40 -12.13
N SER A 312 7.00 -19.21 -12.59
CA SER A 312 7.81 -18.95 -13.81
C SER A 312 8.41 -17.53 -13.79
N SER A 313 8.83 -17.06 -12.60
CA SER A 313 9.34 -15.71 -12.31
C SER A 313 8.34 -14.57 -12.51
N VAL A 314 7.07 -14.84 -12.85
CA VAL A 314 6.02 -13.82 -12.94
C VAL A 314 5.38 -13.63 -11.58
N GLY A 315 5.80 -12.60 -10.84
CA GLY A 315 5.33 -12.32 -9.49
C GLY A 315 3.98 -11.63 -9.47
N ALA A 316 3.91 -10.43 -10.02
CA ALA A 316 2.68 -9.65 -10.06
C ALA A 316 2.67 -8.65 -11.22
N VAL A 317 1.46 -8.26 -11.59
CA VAL A 317 1.19 -7.12 -12.49
C VAL A 317 0.29 -6.14 -11.74
N GLU A 318 0.63 -4.86 -11.79
CA GLU A 318 -0.19 -3.78 -11.25
C GLU A 318 -0.53 -2.74 -12.31
N ILE A 319 -1.73 -2.19 -12.18
CA ILE A 319 -2.18 -1.04 -12.96
C ILE A 319 -2.66 0.00 -11.95
N TYR A 320 -2.15 1.22 -12.03
CA TYR A 320 -2.60 2.30 -11.17
C TYR A 320 -3.05 3.52 -11.96
N PHE A 321 -3.94 4.26 -11.33
CA PHE A 321 -4.45 5.54 -11.80
C PHE A 321 -4.48 6.53 -10.63
N LYS A 322 -3.99 7.77 -10.85
CA LYS A 322 -4.03 8.85 -9.86
C LYS A 322 -4.47 10.15 -10.50
N SER A 323 -5.49 10.78 -9.95
CA SER A 323 -5.94 12.12 -10.34
C SER A 323 -5.43 13.14 -9.34
N LEU A 324 -4.86 14.25 -9.82
CA LEU A 324 -4.28 15.34 -9.03
C LEU A 324 -5.04 16.63 -9.35
N LEU A 325 -5.80 17.13 -8.41
CA LEU A 325 -6.63 18.30 -8.58
C LEU A 325 -6.18 19.44 -7.65
N TYR A 326 -6.33 20.66 -8.12
CA TYR A 326 -5.94 21.87 -7.43
C TYR A 326 -7.12 22.84 -7.39
N TYR A 327 -7.33 23.51 -6.26
CA TYR A 327 -8.28 24.60 -6.16
C TYR A 327 -7.88 25.71 -7.12
N LYS A 328 -8.84 26.21 -7.90
CA LYS A 328 -8.66 27.48 -8.60
C LYS A 328 -8.65 28.58 -7.55
N LYS A 329 -7.51 29.26 -7.36
CA LYS A 329 -7.43 30.43 -6.48
C LYS A 329 -8.38 31.50 -7.02
N MET A 330 -9.39 31.86 -6.25
CA MET A 330 -10.19 33.05 -6.52
C MET A 330 -9.36 34.31 -6.15
N ASN A 331 -9.30 35.28 -7.05
CA ASN A 331 -8.72 36.56 -6.73
C ASN A 331 -9.58 37.28 -5.69
N HIS A 332 -8.97 38.15 -4.85
CA HIS A 332 -9.64 39.01 -3.88
C HIS A 332 -10.81 39.86 -4.45
N ARG A 333 -11.01 39.87 -5.77
CA ARG A 333 -12.13 40.54 -6.47
C ARG A 333 -13.22 39.58 -6.96
N GLY A 334 -13.25 38.33 -6.48
CA GLY A 334 -14.30 37.37 -6.86
C GLY A 334 -14.28 36.89 -8.30
N LYS A 335 -13.22 37.19 -9.07
CA LYS A 335 -13.05 36.69 -10.44
C LYS A 335 -12.12 35.48 -10.45
N LEU A 336 -12.54 34.40 -11.08
CA LEU A 336 -11.72 33.21 -11.34
C LEU A 336 -10.54 33.62 -12.25
N LYS A 337 -9.32 33.27 -11.84
CA LYS A 337 -8.11 33.31 -12.68
C LYS A 337 -7.93 32.00 -13.41
#